data_74f4b2538f79e0e31feae862676d104a
#
_entry.id   74f4b2538f79e0e31feae862676d104a
#
_cell.length_a   1.000
_cell.length_b   1.000
_cell.length_c   1.000
_cell.angle_alpha   90.00
_cell.angle_beta   90.00
_cell.angle_gamma   90.00
#
_symmetry.space_group_name_H-M   'P 1'
#
loop_
_entity.id
_entity.type
_entity.pdbx_description
1 polymer ?
#
loop_
_entity_poly.entity_id
_entity_poly.type
_entity_poly.pdbx_seq_one_letter_code
_entity_poly.pdbx_strand_id
1 'polypeptide(L)'
;MAESTVFEVSLKELNRFYLMRHHLLSKVEKDKLEKLVRDICGLHSQFPTTPSLSLWNRIESFQKNLLEEALYIKKSLVRVWCMRGTLHIIPSNELPIYHHAVKRMWFEHHGRYMRGPDWPPLDIRKGTIYPKILETLKEGPLTRTELSTKLSAMLEPSLQRHERLFSAWGGILKEMCYLGLIAYAESNGKTRFARLDHWLPHVSLEQVTEKEAQTKLLQKYLNGYGPASVQDFAYWS
;
A
#
# COMPACT_ATOMS: atom_id res chain seq x y z
N MET A 1 40.00 -13.22 -8.18
CA MET A 1 38.99 -12.34 -8.82
C MET A 1 38.05 -13.27 -9.58
N ALA A 2 36.79 -13.33 -9.23
CA ALA A 2 35.84 -14.14 -9.98
C ALA A 2 35.63 -13.49 -11.36
N GLU A 3 35.86 -14.25 -12.44
CA GLU A 3 35.50 -13.81 -13.79
C GLU A 3 34.02 -13.49 -13.82
N SER A 4 33.67 -12.24 -14.14
CA SER A 4 32.30 -11.86 -14.37
C SER A 4 31.85 -12.49 -15.68
N THR A 5 31.08 -13.56 -15.61
CA THR A 5 30.46 -14.15 -16.79
C THR A 5 29.41 -13.15 -17.33
N VAL A 6 29.73 -12.54 -18.47
CA VAL A 6 28.76 -11.67 -19.17
C VAL A 6 27.85 -12.57 -20.02
N PHE A 7 26.55 -12.48 -19.79
CA PHE A 7 25.55 -13.14 -20.63
C PHE A 7 24.98 -12.14 -21.63
N GLU A 8 25.08 -12.45 -22.91
CA GLU A 8 24.38 -11.71 -23.94
C GLU A 8 22.98 -12.27 -24.11
N VAL A 9 21.98 -11.40 -24.03
CA VAL A 9 20.57 -11.75 -24.23
C VAL A 9 19.96 -10.83 -25.28
N SER A 10 19.15 -11.37 -26.16
CA SER A 10 18.40 -10.57 -27.14
C SER A 10 17.25 -9.82 -26.43
N LEU A 11 16.80 -8.71 -27.01
CA LEU A 11 15.65 -7.97 -26.54
C LEU A 11 14.38 -8.85 -26.47
N LYS A 12 14.24 -9.81 -27.39
CA LYS A 12 13.12 -10.75 -27.43
C LYS A 12 13.13 -11.69 -26.20
N GLU A 13 14.30 -12.21 -25.85
CA GLU A 13 14.46 -13.06 -24.65
C GLU A 13 14.21 -12.28 -23.37
N LEU A 14 14.73 -11.05 -23.28
CA LEU A 14 14.48 -10.16 -22.15
C LEU A 14 12.97 -9.85 -21.98
N ASN A 15 12.30 -9.47 -23.06
CA ASN A 15 10.86 -9.22 -23.03
C ASN A 15 10.06 -10.47 -22.62
N ARG A 16 10.42 -11.64 -23.14
CA ARG A 16 9.78 -12.91 -22.76
C ARG A 16 9.99 -13.21 -21.27
N PHE A 17 11.18 -12.94 -20.75
CA PHE A 17 11.50 -13.12 -19.35
C PHE A 17 10.64 -12.22 -18.45
N TYR A 18 10.49 -10.93 -18.77
CA TYR A 18 9.60 -10.02 -18.04
C TYR A 18 8.14 -10.47 -18.09
N LEU A 19 7.63 -10.80 -19.29
CA LEU A 19 6.25 -11.27 -19.44
C LEU A 19 5.98 -12.54 -18.62
N MET A 20 6.94 -13.47 -18.58
CA MET A 20 6.85 -14.69 -17.78
C MET A 20 6.77 -14.35 -16.27
N ARG A 21 7.67 -13.52 -15.75
CA ARG A 21 7.69 -13.13 -14.34
C ARG A 21 6.46 -12.36 -13.90
N HIS A 22 5.86 -11.64 -14.82
CA HIS A 22 4.62 -10.90 -14.60
C HIS A 22 3.35 -11.70 -14.87
N HIS A 23 3.46 -13.02 -15.10
CA HIS A 23 2.32 -13.90 -15.40
C HIS A 23 1.48 -13.43 -16.60
N LEU A 24 2.15 -12.92 -17.65
CA LEU A 24 1.51 -12.41 -18.87
C LEU A 24 1.69 -13.34 -20.09
N LEU A 25 2.54 -14.36 -20.00
CA LEU A 25 2.66 -15.40 -21.05
C LEU A 25 1.61 -16.50 -20.90
N SER A 26 1.28 -16.83 -19.65
CA SER A 26 0.23 -17.79 -19.32
C SER A 26 -0.49 -17.32 -18.06
N LYS A 27 -1.80 -17.47 -18.08
CA LYS A 27 -2.61 -17.18 -16.89
C LYS A 27 -2.39 -18.26 -15.83
N VAL A 28 -2.58 -17.87 -14.57
CA VAL A 28 -2.53 -18.78 -13.43
C VAL A 28 -3.94 -19.10 -12.92
N GLU A 29 -4.08 -20.16 -12.18
CA GLU A 29 -5.32 -20.56 -11.52
C GLU A 29 -5.71 -19.57 -10.40
N LYS A 30 -6.99 -19.54 -10.05
CA LYS A 30 -7.58 -18.60 -9.07
C LYS A 30 -6.97 -18.70 -7.68
N ASP A 31 -6.59 -19.92 -7.25
CA ASP A 31 -5.95 -20.19 -5.95
C ASP A 31 -4.54 -19.57 -5.83
N LYS A 32 -3.93 -19.16 -6.96
CA LYS A 32 -2.61 -18.51 -7.00
C LYS A 32 -2.68 -16.98 -6.88
N LEU A 33 -3.85 -16.37 -6.59
CA LEU A 33 -4.02 -14.93 -6.51
C LEU A 33 -2.98 -14.25 -5.60
N GLU A 34 -2.80 -14.75 -4.38
CA GLU A 34 -1.85 -14.14 -3.42
C GLU A 34 -0.40 -14.28 -3.88
N LYS A 35 -0.05 -15.47 -4.42
CA LYS A 35 1.28 -15.69 -5.00
C LYS A 35 1.54 -14.76 -6.16
N LEU A 36 0.60 -14.60 -7.07
CA LEU A 36 0.70 -13.67 -8.19
C LEU A 36 0.94 -12.23 -7.72
N VAL A 37 0.15 -11.75 -6.75
CA VAL A 37 0.31 -10.40 -6.18
C VAL A 37 1.68 -10.24 -5.53
N ARG A 38 2.18 -11.27 -4.87
CA ARG A 38 3.53 -11.32 -4.28
C ARG A 38 4.63 -11.22 -5.34
N ASP A 39 4.51 -12.01 -6.41
CA ASP A 39 5.52 -12.12 -7.46
C ASP A 39 5.71 -10.80 -8.22
N ILE A 40 4.64 -10.03 -8.41
CA ILE A 40 4.68 -8.73 -9.11
C ILE A 40 4.84 -7.52 -8.18
N CYS A 41 5.22 -7.75 -6.92
CA CYS A 41 5.42 -6.71 -5.89
C CYS A 41 4.18 -5.84 -5.64
N GLY A 42 2.99 -6.43 -5.68
CA GLY A 42 1.73 -5.75 -5.46
C GLY A 42 1.05 -5.24 -6.73
N LEU A 43 -0.24 -4.95 -6.59
CA LEU A 43 -1.08 -4.38 -7.65
C LEU A 43 -1.25 -2.88 -7.43
N HIS A 44 -0.92 -2.07 -8.41
CA HIS A 44 -1.24 -0.65 -8.38
C HIS A 44 -2.76 -0.45 -8.32
N SER A 45 -3.23 0.36 -7.37
CA SER A 45 -4.64 0.45 -7.00
C SER A 45 -5.14 1.89 -6.84
N GLN A 46 -4.50 2.84 -7.55
CA GLN A 46 -4.90 4.25 -7.50
C GLN A 46 -6.30 4.45 -8.08
N PHE A 47 -6.63 3.74 -9.14
CA PHE A 47 -7.96 3.71 -9.72
C PHE A 47 -8.67 2.39 -9.38
N PRO A 48 -9.98 2.41 -9.04
CA PRO A 48 -10.71 1.22 -8.56
C PRO A 48 -10.71 0.03 -9.55
N THR A 49 -10.66 0.30 -10.85
CA THR A 49 -10.73 -0.73 -11.89
C THR A 49 -9.38 -1.35 -12.24
N THR A 50 -8.28 -0.66 -11.96
CA THR A 50 -6.92 -1.09 -12.36
C THR A 50 -6.53 -2.46 -11.81
N PRO A 51 -6.75 -2.78 -10.51
CA PRO A 51 -6.40 -4.10 -9.97
C PRO A 51 -7.16 -5.24 -10.65
N SER A 52 -8.47 -5.05 -10.88
CA SER A 52 -9.30 -6.07 -11.54
C SER A 52 -8.86 -6.33 -12.98
N LEU A 53 -8.53 -5.28 -13.74
CA LEU A 53 -8.01 -5.41 -15.10
C LEU A 53 -6.64 -6.11 -15.11
N SER A 54 -5.77 -5.77 -14.16
CA SER A 54 -4.47 -6.42 -14.01
C SER A 54 -4.60 -7.92 -13.73
N LEU A 55 -5.53 -8.31 -12.85
CA LEU A 55 -5.79 -9.69 -12.51
C LEU A 55 -6.50 -10.45 -13.64
N TRP A 56 -7.41 -9.80 -14.35
CA TRP A 56 -8.09 -10.40 -15.51
C TRP A 56 -7.11 -10.85 -16.60
N ASN A 57 -6.05 -10.09 -16.82
CA ASN A 57 -4.98 -10.47 -17.74
C ASN A 57 -4.13 -11.67 -17.28
N ARG A 58 -4.15 -12.01 -15.98
CA ARG A 58 -3.19 -12.94 -15.35
C ARG A 58 -3.84 -14.18 -14.74
N ILE A 59 -5.14 -14.12 -14.43
CA ILE A 59 -5.86 -15.23 -13.78
C ILE A 59 -6.90 -15.81 -14.74
N GLU A 60 -6.96 -17.13 -14.80
CA GLU A 60 -7.96 -17.86 -15.58
C GLU A 60 -9.37 -17.62 -15.01
N SER A 61 -10.32 -17.31 -15.88
CA SER A 61 -11.72 -17.07 -15.49
C SER A 61 -11.85 -16.13 -14.28
N PHE A 62 -11.04 -15.07 -14.23
CA PHE A 62 -11.07 -14.08 -13.15
C PHE A 62 -12.45 -13.45 -13.03
N GLN A 63 -12.92 -13.33 -11.80
CA GLN A 63 -14.12 -12.61 -11.42
C GLN A 63 -13.79 -11.61 -10.31
N LYS A 64 -14.43 -10.46 -10.31
CA LYS A 64 -14.13 -9.35 -9.38
C LYS A 64 -14.31 -9.75 -7.91
N ASN A 65 -15.28 -10.60 -7.61
CA ASN A 65 -15.53 -11.11 -6.25
C ASN A 65 -14.32 -11.87 -5.67
N LEU A 66 -13.46 -12.47 -6.50
CA LEU A 66 -12.23 -13.13 -6.03
C LEU A 66 -11.30 -12.14 -5.31
N LEU A 67 -11.13 -10.94 -5.90
CA LEU A 67 -10.33 -9.88 -5.29
C LEU A 67 -11.01 -9.30 -4.04
N GLU A 68 -12.31 -9.08 -4.10
CA GLU A 68 -13.10 -8.55 -2.99
C GLU A 68 -13.08 -9.51 -1.78
N GLU A 69 -13.20 -10.81 -2.04
CA GLU A 69 -13.07 -11.85 -1.01
C GLU A 69 -11.69 -11.84 -0.35
N ALA A 70 -10.62 -11.76 -1.14
CA ALA A 70 -9.24 -11.70 -0.62
C ALA A 70 -8.97 -10.44 0.20
N LEU A 71 -9.53 -9.29 -0.20
CA LEU A 71 -9.34 -8.01 0.50
C LEU A 71 -10.18 -7.86 1.77
N TYR A 72 -11.46 -8.29 1.73
CA TYR A 72 -12.44 -7.86 2.73
C TYR A 72 -13.00 -9.00 3.59
N ILE A 73 -12.98 -10.23 3.09
CA ILE A 73 -13.45 -11.41 3.82
C ILE A 73 -12.25 -12.16 4.42
N LYS A 74 -11.37 -12.70 3.57
CA LYS A 74 -10.17 -13.44 3.99
C LYS A 74 -9.11 -12.52 4.57
N LYS A 75 -9.07 -11.27 4.09
CA LYS A 75 -8.06 -10.27 4.45
C LYS A 75 -6.62 -10.75 4.21
N SER A 76 -6.45 -11.65 3.25
CA SER A 76 -5.14 -12.14 2.82
C SER A 76 -4.39 -11.13 1.96
N LEU A 77 -5.13 -10.19 1.37
CA LEU A 77 -4.61 -9.00 0.72
C LEU A 77 -5.06 -7.75 1.48
N VAL A 78 -4.25 -6.69 1.41
CA VAL A 78 -4.56 -5.38 1.99
C VAL A 78 -4.27 -4.26 1.00
N ARG A 79 -5.14 -3.25 0.98
CA ARG A 79 -4.96 -2.02 0.20
C ARG A 79 -4.42 -0.92 1.10
N VAL A 80 -3.24 -0.39 0.77
CA VAL A 80 -2.55 0.64 1.55
C VAL A 80 -1.81 1.62 0.64
N TRP A 81 -1.50 2.81 1.16
CA TRP A 81 -0.51 3.69 0.56
C TRP A 81 0.88 3.07 0.71
N CYS A 82 1.62 3.00 -0.39
CA CYS A 82 2.89 2.28 -0.46
C CYS A 82 3.87 2.95 -1.44
N MET A 83 4.59 2.16 -2.25
CA MET A 83 5.62 2.63 -3.16
C MET A 83 5.18 3.86 -3.97
N ARG A 84 6.11 4.77 -4.25
CA ARG A 84 5.89 5.99 -5.04
C ARG A 84 4.75 6.89 -4.55
N GLY A 85 4.35 6.76 -3.29
CA GLY A 85 3.26 7.55 -2.75
C GLY A 85 1.88 7.23 -3.35
N THR A 86 1.68 6.02 -3.90
CA THR A 86 0.41 5.57 -4.51
C THR A 86 -0.20 4.39 -3.77
N LEU A 87 -1.48 4.11 -4.04
CA LEU A 87 -2.20 2.98 -3.45
C LEU A 87 -1.81 1.68 -4.15
N HIS A 88 -1.52 0.67 -3.33
CA HIS A 88 -1.24 -0.69 -3.77
C HIS A 88 -2.06 -1.70 -2.99
N ILE A 89 -2.31 -2.86 -3.62
CA ILE A 89 -2.81 -4.06 -2.97
C ILE A 89 -1.62 -5.02 -2.86
N ILE A 90 -1.33 -5.45 -1.65
CA ILE A 90 -0.21 -6.33 -1.31
C ILE A 90 -0.67 -7.50 -0.43
N PRO A 91 0.08 -8.60 -0.32
CA PRO A 91 -0.22 -9.64 0.66
C PRO A 91 -0.18 -9.09 2.08
N SER A 92 -1.19 -9.37 2.89
CA SER A 92 -1.32 -8.81 4.25
C SER A 92 -0.16 -9.23 5.16
N ASN A 93 0.30 -10.46 5.04
CA ASN A 93 1.44 -10.98 5.79
C ASN A 93 2.79 -10.36 5.40
N GLU A 94 2.85 -9.64 4.28
CA GLU A 94 4.03 -8.91 3.82
C GLU A 94 3.96 -7.41 4.12
N LEU A 95 2.84 -6.93 4.66
CA LEU A 95 2.68 -5.52 5.02
C LEU A 95 3.84 -4.96 5.84
N PRO A 96 4.43 -5.67 6.84
CA PRO A 96 5.58 -5.18 7.59
C PRO A 96 6.79 -4.82 6.69
N ILE A 97 7.04 -5.63 5.64
CA ILE A 97 8.14 -5.39 4.69
C ILE A 97 7.92 -4.08 3.95
N TYR A 98 6.76 -3.94 3.32
CA TYR A 98 6.43 -2.74 2.54
C TYR A 98 6.36 -1.50 3.43
N HIS A 99 5.73 -1.60 4.60
CA HIS A 99 5.61 -0.52 5.56
C HIS A 99 6.97 0.07 5.97
N HIS A 100 7.89 -0.78 6.49
CA HIS A 100 9.17 -0.31 6.96
C HIS A 100 10.10 0.12 5.84
N ALA A 101 10.05 -0.53 4.67
CA ALA A 101 10.92 -0.17 3.56
C ALA A 101 10.62 1.21 2.97
N VAL A 102 9.34 1.65 2.93
CA VAL A 102 8.96 2.91 2.26
C VAL A 102 8.65 4.06 3.22
N LYS A 103 8.36 3.78 4.50
CA LYS A 103 7.92 4.77 5.49
C LYS A 103 8.86 5.96 5.60
N ARG A 104 10.15 5.70 5.86
CA ARG A 104 11.15 6.74 6.06
C ARG A 104 11.27 7.63 4.83
N MET A 105 11.43 7.05 3.66
CA MET A 105 11.56 7.78 2.39
C MET A 105 10.34 8.65 2.11
N TRP A 106 9.13 8.14 2.39
CA TRP A 106 7.92 8.92 2.24
C TRP A 106 7.93 10.15 3.15
N PHE A 107 8.29 10.03 4.43
CA PHE A 107 8.37 11.16 5.37
C PHE A 107 9.48 12.15 5.01
N GLU A 108 10.61 11.71 4.50
CA GLU A 108 11.70 12.59 4.04
C GLU A 108 11.27 13.43 2.82
N HIS A 109 10.55 12.86 1.88
CA HIS A 109 10.10 13.56 0.68
C HIS A 109 8.83 14.40 0.91
N HIS A 110 7.85 13.85 1.59
CA HIS A 110 6.55 14.51 1.78
C HIS A 110 6.44 15.28 3.09
N GLY A 111 7.31 15.05 4.04
CA GLY A 111 7.29 15.72 5.34
C GLY A 111 7.46 17.24 5.25
N ARG A 112 8.12 17.77 4.21
CA ARG A 112 8.22 19.22 3.95
C ARG A 112 6.86 19.81 3.58
N TYR A 113 6.10 19.12 2.73
CA TYR A 113 4.77 19.53 2.31
C TYR A 113 3.78 19.58 3.49
N MET A 114 3.92 18.65 4.43
CA MET A 114 3.06 18.52 5.62
C MET A 114 3.48 19.45 6.77
N ARG A 115 4.48 20.31 6.58
CA ARG A 115 4.90 21.36 7.53
C ARG A 115 4.39 22.74 7.15
N GLY A 116 3.65 22.87 6.06
CA GLY A 116 3.08 24.13 5.62
C GLY A 116 1.95 24.62 6.54
N PRO A 117 1.52 25.90 6.39
CA PRO A 117 0.50 26.52 7.25
C PRO A 117 -0.87 25.85 7.19
N ASP A 118 -1.12 25.05 6.14
CA ASP A 118 -2.36 24.31 5.94
C ASP A 118 -2.44 23.01 6.76
N TRP A 119 -1.40 22.71 7.54
CA TRP A 119 -1.32 21.47 8.33
C TRP A 119 -1.18 21.78 9.82
N PRO A 120 -1.94 21.08 10.69
CA PRO A 120 -1.70 21.14 12.12
C PRO A 120 -0.26 20.71 12.44
N PRO A 121 0.40 21.32 13.44
CA PRO A 121 1.71 20.88 13.92
C PRO A 121 1.74 19.39 14.23
N LEU A 122 2.91 18.75 14.08
CA LEU A 122 3.05 17.29 14.23
C LEU A 122 2.70 16.79 15.63
N ASP A 123 3.03 17.56 16.67
CA ASP A 123 2.67 17.29 18.05
C ASP A 123 1.15 17.30 18.27
N ILE A 124 0.43 18.24 17.67
CA ILE A 124 -1.04 18.30 17.67
C ILE A 124 -1.62 17.10 16.92
N ARG A 125 -1.04 16.76 15.76
CA ARG A 125 -1.50 15.57 15.00
C ARG A 125 -1.35 14.30 15.85
N LYS A 126 -0.17 14.09 16.44
CA LYS A 126 0.14 12.91 17.25
C LYS A 126 -0.63 12.88 18.57
N GLY A 127 -0.70 14.00 19.28
CA GLY A 127 -1.30 14.09 20.61
C GLY A 127 -2.82 14.19 20.61
N THR A 128 -3.42 14.67 19.53
CA THR A 128 -4.86 14.95 19.49
C THR A 128 -5.58 14.27 18.31
N ILE A 129 -5.11 14.50 17.09
CA ILE A 129 -5.90 14.12 15.90
C ILE A 129 -5.86 12.61 15.66
N TYR A 130 -4.67 11.98 15.67
CA TYR A 130 -4.59 10.53 15.46
C TYR A 130 -5.33 9.72 16.53
N PRO A 131 -5.19 10.03 17.84
CA PRO A 131 -5.97 9.33 18.88
C PRO A 131 -7.48 9.45 18.65
N LYS A 132 -7.99 10.64 18.30
CA LYS A 132 -9.42 10.84 18.03
C LYS A 132 -9.90 10.09 16.78
N ILE A 133 -9.09 10.03 15.71
CA ILE A 133 -9.39 9.22 14.53
C ILE A 133 -9.44 7.72 14.91
N LEU A 134 -8.45 7.24 15.66
CA LEU A 134 -8.39 5.83 16.08
C LEU A 134 -9.56 5.47 17.01
N GLU A 135 -9.94 6.37 17.92
CA GLU A 135 -11.12 6.17 18.78
C GLU A 135 -12.40 6.12 17.95
N THR A 136 -12.56 7.04 16.98
CA THR A 136 -13.73 7.06 16.09
C THR A 136 -13.86 5.78 15.24
N LEU A 137 -12.72 5.17 14.88
CA LEU A 137 -12.66 3.91 14.11
C LEU A 137 -12.75 2.64 14.98
N LYS A 138 -12.88 2.77 16.30
CA LYS A 138 -12.87 1.63 17.22
C LYS A 138 -14.07 0.70 17.01
N GLU A 139 -15.24 1.26 16.67
CA GLU A 139 -16.47 0.51 16.44
C GLU A 139 -16.58 -0.10 15.04
N GLY A 140 -15.66 0.25 14.13
CA GLY A 140 -15.62 -0.32 12.79
C GLY A 140 -15.17 0.66 11.70
N PRO A 141 -15.13 0.17 10.46
CA PRO A 141 -14.69 0.96 9.32
C PRO A 141 -15.65 2.09 8.96
N LEU A 142 -15.12 3.29 8.70
CA LEU A 142 -15.87 4.48 8.30
C LEU A 142 -15.41 5.02 6.96
N THR A 143 -16.33 5.59 6.19
CA THR A 143 -16.00 6.39 5.02
C THR A 143 -15.30 7.69 5.44
N ARG A 144 -14.61 8.33 4.50
CA ARG A 144 -13.98 9.63 4.73
C ARG A 144 -14.98 10.67 5.25
N THR A 145 -16.18 10.72 4.67
CA THR A 145 -17.23 11.66 5.06
C THR A 145 -17.75 11.38 6.48
N GLU A 146 -18.08 10.12 6.79
CA GLU A 146 -18.53 9.73 8.13
C GLU A 146 -17.47 10.07 9.19
N LEU A 147 -16.20 9.78 8.88
CA LEU A 147 -15.08 10.09 9.77
C LEU A 147 -14.91 11.59 9.97
N SER A 148 -14.93 12.38 8.88
CA SER A 148 -14.82 13.84 8.94
C SER A 148 -15.95 14.46 9.76
N THR A 149 -17.20 14.01 9.55
CA THR A 149 -18.37 14.51 10.31
C THR A 149 -18.26 14.22 11.81
N LYS A 150 -17.88 12.98 12.17
CA LYS A 150 -17.70 12.61 13.59
C LYS A 150 -16.57 13.41 14.25
N LEU A 151 -15.46 13.59 13.54
CA LEU A 151 -14.32 14.33 14.06
C LEU A 151 -14.58 15.84 14.19
N SER A 152 -15.37 16.43 13.30
CA SER A 152 -15.76 17.82 13.41
C SER A 152 -16.48 18.15 14.72
N ALA A 153 -17.21 17.19 15.29
CA ALA A 153 -17.82 17.35 16.60
C ALA A 153 -16.85 17.17 17.79
N MET A 154 -15.67 16.58 17.55
CA MET A 154 -14.68 16.23 18.59
C MET A 154 -13.43 17.14 18.57
N LEU A 155 -13.19 17.84 17.49
CA LEU A 155 -12.03 18.70 17.32
C LEU A 155 -12.37 20.15 17.64
N GLU A 156 -11.40 20.87 18.23
CA GLU A 156 -11.49 22.31 18.43
C GLU A 156 -11.72 23.05 17.11
N PRO A 157 -12.48 24.17 17.09
CA PRO A 157 -12.78 24.93 15.87
C PRO A 157 -11.54 25.36 15.08
N SER A 158 -10.43 25.61 15.76
CA SER A 158 -9.13 25.94 15.13
C SER A 158 -8.60 24.80 14.26
N LEU A 159 -8.81 23.55 14.66
CA LEU A 159 -8.37 22.35 13.95
C LEU A 159 -9.33 21.93 12.83
N GLN A 160 -10.61 22.33 12.92
CA GLN A 160 -11.62 22.05 11.89
C GLN A 160 -11.36 22.82 10.59
N ARG A 161 -10.66 23.97 10.64
CA ARG A 161 -10.40 24.86 9.51
C ARG A 161 -9.32 24.34 8.55
N HIS A 162 -8.63 23.26 8.87
CA HIS A 162 -7.63 22.67 8.00
C HIS A 162 -8.29 21.84 6.89
N GLU A 163 -8.73 22.48 5.81
CA GLU A 163 -9.44 21.86 4.67
C GLU A 163 -8.67 20.65 4.08
N ARG A 164 -7.34 20.68 4.12
CA ARG A 164 -6.50 19.60 3.61
C ARG A 164 -6.44 18.38 4.50
N LEU A 165 -6.92 18.47 5.74
CA LEU A 165 -6.82 17.38 6.71
C LEU A 165 -7.44 16.08 6.18
N PHE A 166 -8.60 16.18 5.51
CA PHE A 166 -9.31 15.04 4.90
C PHE A 166 -9.29 15.06 3.37
N SER A 167 -8.28 15.66 2.76
CA SER A 167 -8.13 15.68 1.30
C SER A 167 -8.17 14.27 0.71
N ALA A 168 -8.84 14.11 -0.43
CA ALA A 168 -8.89 12.85 -1.18
C ALA A 168 -7.51 12.39 -1.68
N TRP A 169 -6.60 13.34 -1.93
CA TRP A 169 -5.29 13.11 -2.53
C TRP A 169 -4.16 12.87 -1.51
N GLY A 170 -4.47 12.89 -0.25
CA GLY A 170 -3.40 12.64 0.68
C GLY A 170 -3.72 12.89 2.14
N GLY A 171 -4.23 13.95 2.53
CA GLY A 171 -4.64 14.25 3.88
C GLY A 171 -4.00 13.44 5.03
N ILE A 172 -4.51 13.61 6.19
CA ILE A 172 -4.06 12.90 7.39
C ILE A 172 -4.23 11.37 7.31
N LEU A 173 -5.22 10.91 6.54
CA LEU A 173 -5.46 9.48 6.40
C LEU A 173 -4.33 8.77 5.62
N LYS A 174 -3.72 9.46 4.64
CA LYS A 174 -2.52 8.95 3.95
C LYS A 174 -1.33 8.85 4.91
N GLU A 175 -1.09 9.90 5.71
CA GLU A 175 -0.06 9.89 6.73
C GLU A 175 -0.25 8.74 7.72
N MET A 176 -1.47 8.55 8.24
CA MET A 176 -1.78 7.46 9.16
C MET A 176 -1.63 6.06 8.55
N CYS A 177 -1.86 5.89 7.24
CA CYS A 177 -1.53 4.65 6.54
C CYS A 177 -0.01 4.40 6.54
N TYR A 178 0.81 5.41 6.25
CA TYR A 178 2.28 5.29 6.32
C TYR A 178 2.82 5.11 7.74
N LEU A 179 2.07 5.57 8.74
CA LEU A 179 2.38 5.27 10.15
C LEU A 179 1.96 3.85 10.58
N GLY A 180 1.25 3.11 9.72
CA GLY A 180 0.74 1.79 10.04
C GLY A 180 -0.42 1.79 11.04
N LEU A 181 -1.15 2.90 11.15
CA LEU A 181 -2.25 3.06 12.10
C LEU A 181 -3.60 2.65 11.51
N ILE A 182 -3.79 2.86 10.20
CA ILE A 182 -5.02 2.56 9.49
C ILE A 182 -4.75 1.90 8.14
N ALA A 183 -5.74 1.20 7.61
CA ALA A 183 -5.74 0.62 6.26
C ALA A 183 -7.06 0.95 5.54
N TYR A 184 -7.06 0.73 4.24
CA TYR A 184 -8.27 0.78 3.44
C TYR A 184 -9.11 -0.49 3.68
N ALA A 185 -10.37 -0.27 3.98
CA ALA A 185 -11.41 -1.28 4.06
C ALA A 185 -12.49 -0.98 3.03
N GLU A 186 -13.41 -1.88 2.85
CA GLU A 186 -14.62 -1.64 2.05
C GLU A 186 -15.82 -2.30 2.74
N SER A 187 -16.95 -1.65 2.60
CA SER A 187 -18.21 -2.24 2.98
C SER A 187 -19.30 -1.64 2.08
N ASN A 188 -20.13 -2.51 1.51
CA ASN A 188 -21.25 -2.12 0.64
C ASN A 188 -20.81 -1.25 -0.56
N GLY A 189 -19.69 -1.60 -1.20
CA GLY A 189 -19.16 -0.90 -2.38
C GLY A 189 -18.57 0.50 -2.10
N LYS A 190 -18.41 0.89 -0.83
CA LYS A 190 -17.84 2.18 -0.44
C LYS A 190 -16.46 2.00 0.19
N THR A 191 -15.51 2.82 -0.25
CA THR A 191 -14.19 2.91 0.38
C THR A 191 -14.34 3.41 1.82
N ARG A 192 -13.80 2.66 2.76
CA ARG A 192 -13.75 2.95 4.19
C ARG A 192 -12.33 2.88 4.71
N PHE A 193 -12.12 3.39 5.90
CA PHE A 193 -10.88 3.28 6.65
C PHE A 193 -11.14 2.49 7.93
N ALA A 194 -10.20 1.62 8.28
CA ALA A 194 -10.24 0.84 9.51
C ALA A 194 -8.94 1.00 10.29
N ARG A 195 -8.98 0.83 11.59
CA ARG A 195 -7.77 0.65 12.39
C ARG A 195 -7.03 -0.60 11.90
N LEU A 196 -5.73 -0.49 11.71
CA LEU A 196 -4.93 -1.60 11.19
C LEU A 196 -4.92 -2.80 12.14
N ASP A 197 -4.77 -2.57 13.43
CA ASP A 197 -4.77 -3.59 14.48
C ASP A 197 -6.10 -4.35 14.62
N HIS A 198 -7.22 -3.70 14.30
CA HIS A 198 -8.54 -4.35 14.25
C HIS A 198 -8.81 -5.01 12.90
N TRP A 199 -8.30 -4.44 11.82
CA TRP A 199 -8.52 -4.95 10.48
C TRP A 199 -7.70 -6.20 10.18
N LEU A 200 -6.43 -6.19 10.62
CA LEU A 200 -5.44 -7.27 10.43
C LEU A 200 -4.81 -7.66 11.79
N PRO A 201 -5.58 -8.21 12.74
CA PRO A 201 -5.08 -8.49 14.09
C PRO A 201 -3.95 -9.54 14.13
N HIS A 202 -3.78 -10.31 13.05
CA HIS A 202 -2.72 -11.30 12.91
C HIS A 202 -1.42 -10.75 12.31
N VAL A 203 -1.38 -9.45 11.92
CA VAL A 203 -0.21 -8.81 11.34
C VAL A 203 0.44 -7.88 12.36
N SER A 204 1.67 -8.20 12.78
CA SER A 204 2.49 -7.30 13.58
C SER A 204 3.49 -6.58 12.70
N LEU A 205 3.53 -5.25 12.79
CA LEU A 205 4.52 -4.45 12.06
C LEU A 205 5.93 -4.58 12.64
N GLU A 206 6.08 -5.02 13.89
CA GLU A 206 7.38 -5.13 14.57
C GLU A 206 8.20 -6.36 14.17
N GLN A 207 7.68 -7.20 13.29
CA GLN A 207 8.32 -8.46 12.89
C GLN A 207 9.60 -8.29 12.05
N VAL A 208 9.85 -7.11 11.48
CA VAL A 208 11.02 -6.83 10.65
C VAL A 208 11.58 -5.46 10.98
N THR A 209 12.90 -5.34 10.94
CA THR A 209 13.58 -4.05 11.02
C THR A 209 13.52 -3.30 9.68
N GLU A 210 13.76 -1.99 9.69
CA GLU A 210 13.81 -1.18 8.47
C GLU A 210 14.82 -1.73 7.45
N LYS A 211 16.02 -2.10 7.92
CA LYS A 211 17.10 -2.64 7.06
C LYS A 211 16.71 -3.97 6.42
N GLU A 212 16.12 -4.87 7.19
CA GLU A 212 15.61 -6.15 6.67
C GLU A 212 14.48 -5.94 5.67
N ALA A 213 13.58 -5.01 5.95
CA ALA A 213 12.47 -4.67 5.07
C ALA A 213 12.97 -4.11 3.73
N GLN A 214 13.94 -3.20 3.75
CA GLN A 214 14.57 -2.65 2.55
C GLN A 214 15.25 -3.74 1.73
N THR A 215 16.00 -4.63 2.37
CA THR A 215 16.66 -5.78 1.71
C THR A 215 15.62 -6.71 1.07
N LYS A 216 14.56 -7.05 1.80
CA LYS A 216 13.48 -7.91 1.28
C LYS A 216 12.72 -7.24 0.14
N LEU A 217 12.47 -5.93 0.20
CA LEU A 217 11.81 -5.20 -0.89
C LEU A 217 12.68 -5.17 -2.14
N LEU A 218 13.99 -4.94 -2.01
CA LEU A 218 14.94 -5.01 -3.13
C LEU A 218 14.95 -6.42 -3.76
N GLN A 219 14.99 -7.48 -2.96
CA GLN A 219 14.92 -8.87 -3.46
C GLN A 219 13.63 -9.12 -4.23
N LYS A 220 12.48 -8.67 -3.69
CA LYS A 220 11.19 -8.77 -4.37
C LYS A 220 11.18 -8.03 -5.70
N TYR A 221 11.70 -6.80 -5.70
CA TYR A 221 11.81 -6.00 -6.91
C TYR A 221 12.66 -6.72 -7.97
N LEU A 222 13.85 -7.20 -7.62
CA LEU A 222 14.71 -7.93 -8.55
C LEU A 222 14.08 -9.25 -9.04
N ASN A 223 13.30 -9.92 -8.20
CA ASN A 223 12.57 -11.10 -8.59
C ASN A 223 11.43 -10.81 -9.59
N GLY A 224 10.75 -9.69 -9.47
CA GLY A 224 9.67 -9.29 -10.38
C GLY A 224 10.18 -8.53 -11.61
N TYR A 225 11.08 -7.57 -11.41
CA TYR A 225 11.48 -6.55 -12.39
C TYR A 225 12.95 -6.63 -12.84
N GLY A 226 13.74 -7.55 -12.27
CA GLY A 226 15.13 -7.72 -12.69
C GLY A 226 15.25 -8.43 -14.06
N PRO A 227 16.40 -8.25 -14.76
CA PRO A 227 17.57 -7.49 -14.34
C PRO A 227 17.32 -5.97 -14.29
N ALA A 228 17.88 -5.30 -13.30
CA ALA A 228 17.67 -3.88 -13.06
C ALA A 228 18.90 -3.23 -12.40
N SER A 229 19.10 -1.95 -12.66
CA SER A 229 20.13 -1.14 -12.00
C SER A 229 19.65 -0.61 -10.65
N VAL A 230 20.57 -0.05 -9.88
CA VAL A 230 20.25 0.66 -8.62
C VAL A 230 19.33 1.85 -8.90
N GLN A 231 19.53 2.55 -10.02
CA GLN A 231 18.69 3.67 -10.43
C GLN A 231 17.25 3.24 -10.73
N ASP A 232 17.08 2.10 -11.40
CA ASP A 232 15.75 1.54 -11.68
C ASP A 232 14.98 1.23 -10.39
N PHE A 233 15.66 0.63 -9.41
CA PHE A 233 15.05 0.36 -8.10
C PHE A 233 14.72 1.66 -7.35
N ALA A 234 15.63 2.64 -7.34
CA ALA A 234 15.39 3.92 -6.69
C ALA A 234 14.22 4.70 -7.31
N TYR A 235 14.04 4.59 -8.62
CA TYR A 235 12.90 5.20 -9.31
C TYR A 235 11.58 4.45 -9.04
N TRP A 236 11.65 3.12 -8.90
CA TRP A 236 10.47 2.29 -8.67
C TRP A 236 9.98 2.34 -7.22
N SER A 237 10.85 2.44 -6.24
CA SER A 237 10.49 2.43 -4.80
C SER A 237 9.97 3.78 -4.31
#